data_a3d2a6e93a21e6129e281fb63ca4256f
#
_entry.id   a3d2a6e93a21e6129e281fb63ca4256f
#
_cell.length_a   1.000
_cell.length_b   1.000
_cell.length_c   1.000
_cell.angle_alpha   90.00
_cell.angle_beta   90.00
_cell.angle_gamma   90.00
#
_symmetry.space_group_name_H-M   'P 1'
#
loop_
_entity.id
_entity.type
_entity.pdbx_description
1 polymer ?
#
loop_
_entity_poly.entity_id
_entity_poly.type
_entity_poly.pdbx_seq_one_letter_code
_entity_poly.pdbx_strand_id
1 'polypeptide(L)'
;MVSDPVINKISTHKLSSSCILCPFENTTFQTKAEIVHFSIFVSDNTHHHPINILFSFVHANSNLKLKNKLNRCISSLFNYATPALHLHILTDRSSLNSTIQVLEETAPLARTAVRVSLYDANIFMKPLQELIDSLKPHFSFKQGAYYSDGIFYISIGLFKVMTLNKIIIIDIDVKFLSDVKLLYDYFDKFPAEAMIGIAREQQPVYRHILNEYRRHHNGTKVGNPPPDGISGYNSGVLLLDLEKMKNSSLYSEIISNSSITLALIEKYKFKGHLGDQDFYTLISFEYNYLFYTLPCIWNRQLCKWWKYHGYQNVFDLYYSCPGKVHLFHGNCNSAIPES
;
A
#
# COMPACT_ATOMS: atom_id res chain seq x y z
N MET A 1 27.29 -26.13 9.38
CA MET A 1 27.91 -24.86 9.00
C MET A 1 28.07 -24.89 7.50
N VAL A 2 27.11 -24.32 6.78
CA VAL A 2 27.21 -24.07 5.35
C VAL A 2 27.15 -22.55 5.21
N SER A 3 28.33 -21.98 4.92
CA SER A 3 28.50 -20.55 4.65
C SER A 3 27.78 -20.18 3.35
N ASP A 4 26.86 -19.24 3.45
CA ASP A 4 26.07 -18.72 2.32
C ASP A 4 26.98 -17.87 1.41
N PRO A 5 27.23 -18.24 0.15
CA PRO A 5 28.25 -17.57 -0.69
C PRO A 5 27.76 -16.26 -1.33
N VAL A 6 26.52 -15.80 -1.06
CA VAL A 6 25.94 -14.63 -1.73
C VAL A 6 26.25 -13.30 -1.02
N ILE A 7 26.59 -13.33 0.27
CA ILE A 7 26.88 -12.10 1.05
C ILE A 7 28.26 -11.50 0.72
N ASN A 8 29.18 -12.27 0.14
CA ASN A 8 30.57 -11.83 -0.12
C ASN A 8 30.82 -11.22 -1.50
N LYS A 9 29.79 -10.90 -2.29
CA LYS A 9 29.96 -10.31 -3.63
C LYS A 9 29.38 -8.91 -3.83
N ILE A 10 29.00 -8.20 -2.77
CA ILE A 10 28.89 -6.74 -2.87
C ILE A 10 30.30 -6.21 -2.61
N SER A 11 31.09 -6.22 -3.67
CA SER A 11 32.45 -5.70 -3.71
C SER A 11 32.44 -4.26 -3.17
N THR A 12 33.26 -4.02 -2.15
CA THR A 12 33.67 -2.69 -1.73
C THR A 12 34.41 -2.02 -2.90
N HIS A 13 33.70 -1.48 -3.86
CA HIS A 13 34.32 -0.57 -4.82
C HIS A 13 34.81 0.65 -4.05
N LYS A 14 36.11 0.90 -4.13
CA LYS A 14 36.77 2.07 -3.58
C LYS A 14 35.99 3.32 -3.92
N LEU A 15 35.48 3.99 -2.90
CA LEU A 15 34.74 5.21 -2.95
C LEU A 15 35.60 6.33 -3.57
N SER A 16 35.25 6.71 -4.79
CA SER A 16 35.54 8.06 -5.28
C SER A 16 34.54 9.02 -4.61
N SER A 17 34.89 10.29 -4.52
CA SER A 17 34.21 11.37 -3.79
C SER A 17 32.74 11.69 -4.18
N SER A 18 32.00 10.71 -4.70
CA SER A 18 30.59 10.83 -5.12
C SER A 18 29.83 9.52 -4.89
N CYS A 19 29.78 9.04 -3.63
CA CYS A 19 28.94 7.90 -3.31
C CYS A 19 27.47 8.36 -3.24
N ILE A 20 26.63 7.90 -4.18
CA ILE A 20 25.19 8.19 -4.22
C ILE A 20 24.44 7.25 -3.27
N LEU A 21 24.92 6.01 -3.09
CA LEU A 21 24.38 5.02 -2.16
C LEU A 21 25.52 4.52 -1.26
N CYS A 22 25.51 4.92 0.02
CA CYS A 22 26.52 4.47 0.99
C CYS A 22 25.92 3.41 1.93
N PRO A 23 26.51 2.19 2.05
CA PRO A 23 26.08 1.21 3.05
C PRO A 23 26.46 1.72 4.46
N PHE A 24 25.57 1.51 5.44
CA PHE A 24 25.85 1.80 6.84
C PHE A 24 26.82 0.75 7.42
N GLU A 25 27.93 1.19 8.00
CA GLU A 25 28.69 0.40 8.96
C GLU A 25 28.00 0.48 10.32
N ASN A 26 27.63 -0.68 10.89
CA ASN A 26 27.03 -0.87 12.21
C ASN A 26 25.55 -0.48 12.38
N THR A 27 24.65 -1.38 11.97
CA THR A 27 23.29 -1.40 12.53
C THR A 27 23.00 -2.76 13.13
N THR A 28 22.63 -2.76 14.42
CA THR A 28 22.03 -3.91 15.09
C THR A 28 20.71 -4.24 14.39
N PHE A 29 20.61 -5.42 13.81
CA PHE A 29 19.40 -5.92 13.14
C PHE A 29 18.25 -5.95 14.13
N GLN A 30 17.24 -5.12 13.92
CA GLN A 30 16.01 -5.13 14.72
C GLN A 30 15.03 -6.23 14.31
N THR A 31 15.12 -6.74 13.07
CA THR A 31 14.37 -7.91 12.62
C THR A 31 15.23 -8.79 11.71
N LYS A 32 15.10 -10.13 11.81
CA LYS A 32 15.79 -11.10 10.94
C LYS A 32 15.35 -11.01 9.45
N ALA A 33 14.42 -10.13 9.11
CA ALA A 33 13.86 -9.97 7.78
C ALA A 33 14.61 -8.95 6.91
N GLU A 34 15.44 -8.10 7.53
CA GLU A 34 16.17 -7.05 6.81
C GLU A 34 17.29 -7.64 5.96
N ILE A 35 17.32 -7.27 4.67
CA ILE A 35 18.37 -7.73 3.75
C ILE A 35 19.47 -6.68 3.63
N VAL A 36 19.12 -5.38 3.51
CA VAL A 36 20.08 -4.29 3.26
C VAL A 36 19.50 -2.93 3.67
N HIS A 37 20.35 -2.07 4.22
CA HIS A 37 20.07 -0.65 4.45
C HIS A 37 20.91 0.23 3.53
N PHE A 38 20.30 1.25 2.96
CA PHE A 38 20.97 2.30 2.20
C PHE A 38 20.56 3.68 2.71
N SER A 39 21.45 4.66 2.55
CA SER A 39 21.09 6.07 2.69
C SER A 39 21.52 6.84 1.46
N ILE A 40 20.60 7.63 0.96
CA ILE A 40 20.86 8.62 -0.08
C ILE A 40 20.96 9.94 0.66
N PHE A 41 22.17 10.52 0.69
CA PHE A 41 22.39 11.81 1.36
C PHE A 41 22.20 12.95 0.37
N VAL A 42 21.18 13.77 0.63
CA VAL A 42 21.20 15.17 0.27
C VAL A 42 21.53 15.89 1.57
N SER A 43 22.53 16.76 1.57
CA SER A 43 22.99 17.48 2.77
C SER A 43 21.86 18.32 3.33
N ASP A 44 21.18 17.80 4.34
CA ASP A 44 20.21 18.56 5.08
C ASP A 44 20.28 18.22 6.58
N ASN A 45 20.53 19.25 7.39
CA ASN A 45 20.68 19.18 8.85
C ASN A 45 19.33 19.20 9.57
N THR A 46 18.23 18.80 8.94
CA THR A 46 16.93 18.86 9.59
C THR A 46 16.68 17.62 10.43
N HIS A 47 16.58 17.80 11.76
CA HIS A 47 16.21 16.80 12.78
C HIS A 47 14.73 16.38 12.72
N HIS A 48 14.06 16.43 11.58
CA HIS A 48 12.68 15.98 11.46
C HIS A 48 12.61 14.47 11.27
N HIS A 49 11.67 13.82 11.99
CA HIS A 49 11.37 12.41 11.79
C HIS A 49 10.95 12.17 10.33
N PRO A 50 11.55 11.19 9.63
CA PRO A 50 11.25 10.94 8.24
C PRO A 50 9.82 10.43 8.07
N ILE A 51 9.19 10.74 6.94
CA ILE A 51 7.94 10.10 6.54
C ILE A 51 8.26 8.67 6.09
N ASN A 52 7.62 7.69 6.76
CA ASN A 52 7.76 6.28 6.44
C ASN A 52 6.80 5.89 5.32
N ILE A 53 7.31 5.28 4.26
CA ILE A 53 6.53 4.84 3.10
C ILE A 53 6.88 3.39 2.78
N LEU A 54 5.87 2.51 2.69
CA LEU A 54 6.04 1.11 2.33
C LEU A 54 5.62 0.85 0.89
N PHE A 55 6.48 0.14 0.16
CA PHE A 55 6.20 -0.39 -1.18
C PHE A 55 6.37 -1.90 -1.19
N SER A 56 5.54 -2.59 -1.98
CA SER A 56 5.71 -4.01 -2.29
C SER A 56 6.19 -4.17 -3.73
N PHE A 57 7.37 -4.76 -3.92
CA PHE A 57 7.95 -5.01 -5.23
C PHE A 57 8.54 -6.41 -5.31
N VAL A 58 7.69 -7.37 -5.61
CA VAL A 58 8.02 -8.80 -5.68
C VAL A 58 7.67 -9.37 -7.06
N HIS A 59 8.21 -10.57 -7.37
CA HIS A 59 7.98 -11.27 -8.64
C HIS A 59 8.34 -10.45 -9.89
N ALA A 60 9.32 -9.54 -9.76
CA ALA A 60 9.67 -8.58 -10.80
C ALA A 60 10.91 -8.98 -11.62
N ASN A 61 11.46 -10.17 -11.44
CA ASN A 61 12.75 -10.64 -11.97
C ASN A 61 13.10 -10.05 -13.36
N SER A 62 12.36 -10.35 -14.40
CA SER A 62 12.57 -9.79 -15.75
C SER A 62 11.39 -8.93 -16.23
N ASN A 63 10.52 -8.53 -15.31
CA ASN A 63 9.31 -7.79 -15.64
C ASN A 63 9.60 -6.29 -15.78
N LEU A 64 10.02 -5.88 -16.98
CA LEU A 64 10.30 -4.48 -17.30
C LEU A 64 9.10 -3.55 -17.01
N LYS A 65 7.86 -4.03 -17.16
CA LYS A 65 6.66 -3.23 -16.85
C LYS A 65 6.57 -2.90 -15.36
N LEU A 66 6.83 -3.87 -14.48
CA LEU A 66 6.86 -3.64 -13.03
C LEU A 66 8.02 -2.73 -12.64
N LYS A 67 9.22 -2.94 -13.21
CA LYS A 67 10.37 -2.06 -13.00
C LYS A 67 10.04 -0.61 -13.38
N ASN A 68 9.43 -0.38 -14.54
CA ASN A 68 9.05 0.95 -15.00
C ASN A 68 7.97 1.59 -14.11
N LYS A 69 7.05 0.81 -13.54
CA LYS A 69 6.07 1.30 -12.56
C LYS A 69 6.78 1.82 -11.30
N LEU A 70 7.65 1.01 -10.70
CA LEU A 70 8.42 1.39 -9.51
C LEU A 70 9.30 2.62 -9.79
N ASN A 71 10.02 2.64 -10.92
CA ASN A 71 10.84 3.77 -11.31
C ASN A 71 10.01 5.08 -11.40
N ARG A 72 8.87 5.06 -12.08
CA ARG A 72 7.95 6.22 -12.18
C ARG A 72 7.45 6.66 -10.81
N CYS A 73 7.05 5.72 -9.96
CA CYS A 73 6.56 5.99 -8.62
C CYS A 73 7.62 6.70 -7.79
N ILE A 74 8.83 6.13 -7.66
CA ILE A 74 9.91 6.69 -6.86
C ILE A 74 10.42 8.01 -7.47
N SER A 75 10.61 8.08 -8.79
CA SER A 75 11.02 9.33 -9.47
C SER A 75 10.05 10.47 -9.18
N SER A 76 8.74 10.22 -9.30
CA SER A 76 7.74 11.26 -9.02
C SER A 76 7.71 11.63 -7.54
N LEU A 77 7.84 10.68 -6.61
CA LEU A 77 7.95 10.95 -5.18
C LEU A 77 9.14 11.86 -4.88
N PHE A 78 10.34 11.53 -5.38
CA PHE A 78 11.57 12.32 -5.14
C PHE A 78 11.49 13.71 -5.74
N ASN A 79 10.83 13.89 -6.87
CA ASN A 79 10.67 15.20 -7.51
C ASN A 79 9.82 16.18 -6.69
N TYR A 80 8.90 15.69 -5.86
CA TYR A 80 7.97 16.53 -5.11
C TYR A 80 8.20 16.54 -3.60
N ALA A 81 8.87 15.55 -3.03
CA ALA A 81 9.06 15.44 -1.58
C ALA A 81 9.94 16.55 -1.03
N THR A 82 9.47 17.21 0.02
CA THR A 82 10.26 18.19 0.81
C THR A 82 10.73 17.62 2.16
N PRO A 83 10.00 16.72 2.87
CA PRO A 83 10.48 16.14 4.12
C PRO A 83 11.47 15.00 3.87
N ALA A 84 12.28 14.68 4.88
CA ALA A 84 13.06 13.44 4.87
C ALA A 84 12.16 12.22 4.72
N LEU A 85 12.61 11.22 3.98
CA LEU A 85 11.86 10.00 3.68
C LEU A 85 12.56 8.77 4.25
N HIS A 86 11.77 7.78 4.68
CA HIS A 86 12.24 6.44 4.92
C HIS A 86 11.41 5.46 4.07
N LEU A 87 12.01 4.96 3.01
CA LEU A 87 11.37 3.98 2.13
C LEU A 87 11.60 2.58 2.69
N HIS A 88 10.53 1.86 2.94
CA HIS A 88 10.50 0.46 3.31
C HIS A 88 10.05 -0.32 2.07
N ILE A 89 10.89 -1.21 1.54
CA ILE A 89 10.54 -1.95 0.32
C ILE A 89 10.56 -3.45 0.61
N LEU A 90 9.39 -4.07 0.51
CA LEU A 90 9.27 -5.52 0.53
C LEU A 90 9.64 -6.05 -0.84
N THR A 91 10.67 -6.89 -0.91
CA THR A 91 11.15 -7.46 -2.17
C THR A 91 11.47 -8.94 -1.98
N ASP A 92 11.60 -9.69 -3.06
CA ASP A 92 12.08 -11.06 -3.04
C ASP A 92 13.48 -11.17 -3.66
N ARG A 93 14.13 -12.32 -3.51
CA ARG A 93 15.48 -12.55 -4.06
C ARG A 93 15.53 -12.31 -5.57
N SER A 94 14.47 -12.61 -6.29
CA SER A 94 14.41 -12.47 -7.75
C SER A 94 14.29 -11.01 -8.18
N SER A 95 13.68 -10.17 -7.36
CA SER A 95 13.41 -8.76 -7.63
C SER A 95 14.46 -7.81 -7.06
N LEU A 96 15.33 -8.30 -6.15
CA LEU A 96 16.31 -7.49 -5.40
C LEU A 96 17.21 -6.63 -6.32
N ASN A 97 17.79 -7.24 -7.35
CA ASN A 97 18.67 -6.52 -8.27
C ASN A 97 17.92 -5.41 -9.03
N SER A 98 16.68 -5.69 -9.45
CA SER A 98 15.83 -4.69 -10.11
C SER A 98 15.43 -3.56 -9.15
N THR A 99 15.21 -3.87 -7.88
CA THR A 99 14.94 -2.88 -6.83
C THR A 99 16.13 -1.94 -6.66
N ILE A 100 17.34 -2.50 -6.48
CA ILE A 100 18.57 -1.73 -6.32
C ILE A 100 18.82 -0.85 -7.54
N GLN A 101 18.68 -1.41 -8.74
CA GLN A 101 18.87 -0.67 -9.98
C GLN A 101 17.90 0.53 -10.10
N VAL A 102 16.61 0.36 -9.73
CA VAL A 102 15.65 1.50 -9.74
C VAL A 102 16.07 2.55 -8.72
N LEU A 103 16.51 2.16 -7.53
CA LEU A 103 16.98 3.10 -6.51
C LEU A 103 18.21 3.89 -6.99
N GLU A 104 19.16 3.24 -7.64
CA GLU A 104 20.35 3.88 -8.23
C GLU A 104 19.95 4.87 -9.36
N GLU A 105 19.05 4.46 -10.25
CA GLU A 105 18.55 5.30 -11.35
C GLU A 105 17.80 6.54 -10.84
N THR A 106 17.08 6.42 -9.71
CA THR A 106 16.22 7.50 -9.18
C THR A 106 16.90 8.36 -8.12
N ALA A 107 17.95 7.86 -7.47
CA ALA A 107 18.68 8.57 -6.41
C ALA A 107 19.08 10.02 -6.76
N PRO A 108 19.54 10.33 -8.00
CA PRO A 108 19.88 11.71 -8.39
C PRO A 108 18.69 12.69 -8.40
N LEU A 109 17.46 12.18 -8.37
CA LEU A 109 16.25 13.01 -8.35
C LEU A 109 15.83 13.40 -6.93
N ALA A 110 16.40 12.77 -5.89
CA ALA A 110 16.08 13.05 -4.51
C ALA A 110 16.46 14.48 -4.13
N ARG A 111 15.50 15.23 -3.60
CA ARG A 111 15.67 16.62 -3.16
C ARG A 111 15.85 16.76 -1.65
N THR A 112 15.70 15.65 -0.92
CA THR A 112 15.75 15.57 0.52
C THR A 112 16.48 14.30 0.95
N ALA A 113 16.81 14.19 2.24
CA ALA A 113 17.41 12.98 2.79
C ALA A 113 16.47 11.77 2.64
N VAL A 114 16.99 10.66 2.11
CA VAL A 114 16.24 9.42 1.94
C VAL A 114 17.00 8.28 2.57
N ARG A 115 16.32 7.57 3.48
CA ARG A 115 16.74 6.26 3.99
C ARG A 115 15.95 5.18 3.26
N VAL A 116 16.58 4.05 2.98
CA VAL A 116 15.93 2.88 2.37
C VAL A 116 16.22 1.64 3.21
N SER A 117 15.18 0.88 3.53
CA SER A 117 15.28 -0.45 4.13
C SER A 117 14.63 -1.46 3.19
N LEU A 118 15.40 -2.48 2.78
CA LEU A 118 14.89 -3.59 1.98
C LEU A 118 14.61 -4.78 2.89
N TYR A 119 13.47 -5.42 2.72
CA TYR A 119 13.04 -6.58 3.48
C TYR A 119 12.77 -7.76 2.55
N ASP A 120 13.19 -8.96 2.94
CA ASP A 120 12.73 -10.19 2.27
C ASP A 120 11.25 -10.41 2.60
N ALA A 121 10.39 -10.29 1.58
CA ALA A 121 8.95 -10.39 1.75
C ALA A 121 8.52 -11.72 2.39
N ASN A 122 9.20 -12.84 2.04
CA ASN A 122 8.87 -14.15 2.59
C ASN A 122 9.18 -14.25 4.08
N ILE A 123 10.30 -13.63 4.52
CA ILE A 123 10.67 -13.62 5.94
C ILE A 123 9.78 -12.63 6.69
N PHE A 124 9.51 -11.48 6.10
CA PHE A 124 8.69 -10.42 6.69
C PHE A 124 7.25 -10.88 6.96
N MET A 125 6.67 -11.69 6.06
CA MET A 125 5.31 -12.22 6.21
C MET A 125 5.17 -13.34 7.25
N LYS A 126 6.26 -14.05 7.62
CA LYS A 126 6.16 -15.21 8.53
C LYS A 126 5.39 -14.96 9.81
N PRO A 127 5.59 -13.84 10.55
CA PRO A 127 4.83 -13.57 11.77
C PRO A 127 3.34 -13.27 11.50
N LEU A 128 2.95 -13.01 10.27
CA LEU A 128 1.58 -12.70 9.84
C LEU A 128 0.90 -13.92 9.20
N GLN A 129 1.58 -15.07 9.09
CA GLN A 129 1.09 -16.21 8.31
C GLN A 129 -0.27 -16.71 8.79
N GLU A 130 -0.49 -16.81 10.09
CA GLU A 130 -1.77 -17.24 10.66
C GLU A 130 -2.92 -16.29 10.27
N LEU A 131 -2.67 -14.97 10.34
CA LEU A 131 -3.62 -13.95 9.89
C LEU A 131 -3.91 -14.07 8.38
N ILE A 132 -2.85 -14.20 7.58
CA ILE A 132 -2.96 -14.33 6.12
C ILE A 132 -3.79 -15.56 5.77
N ASP A 133 -3.49 -16.71 6.39
CA ASP A 133 -4.17 -17.98 6.11
C ASP A 133 -5.65 -17.95 6.54
N SER A 134 -5.99 -17.17 7.58
CA SER A 134 -7.38 -17.00 8.03
C SER A 134 -8.21 -16.13 7.08
N LEU A 135 -7.60 -15.13 6.43
CA LEU A 135 -8.30 -14.15 5.58
C LEU A 135 -8.33 -14.55 4.10
N LYS A 136 -7.24 -15.13 3.62
CA LYS A 136 -7.04 -15.46 2.20
C LYS A 136 -8.16 -16.28 1.55
N PRO A 137 -8.74 -17.33 2.20
CA PRO A 137 -9.85 -18.09 1.62
C PRO A 137 -11.10 -17.24 1.32
N HIS A 138 -11.26 -16.10 2.01
CA HIS A 138 -12.44 -15.24 1.93
C HIS A 138 -12.28 -14.07 0.96
N PHE A 139 -11.04 -13.62 0.75
CA PHE A 139 -10.72 -12.44 -0.06
C PHE A 139 -9.82 -12.73 -1.26
N SER A 140 -9.59 -14.03 -1.57
CA SER A 140 -8.92 -14.50 -2.77
C SER A 140 -9.46 -15.90 -3.13
N PHE A 141 -10.64 -15.95 -3.71
CA PHE A 141 -11.40 -17.19 -3.88
C PHE A 141 -10.80 -18.19 -4.89
N LYS A 142 -9.84 -17.77 -5.70
CA LYS A 142 -9.23 -18.63 -6.72
C LYS A 142 -7.75 -18.85 -6.46
N GLN A 143 -7.36 -20.10 -6.24
CA GLN A 143 -5.96 -20.48 -6.11
C GLN A 143 -5.17 -20.06 -7.36
N GLY A 144 -4.01 -19.41 -7.17
CA GLY A 144 -3.18 -18.89 -8.26
C GLY A 144 -3.68 -17.56 -8.85
N ALA A 145 -4.75 -16.95 -8.31
CA ALA A 145 -5.13 -15.59 -8.65
C ALA A 145 -4.07 -14.59 -8.16
N TYR A 146 -4.00 -13.42 -8.80
CA TYR A 146 -3.06 -12.34 -8.44
C TYR A 146 -3.08 -12.03 -6.93
N TYR A 147 -4.26 -11.81 -6.35
CA TYR A 147 -4.45 -11.51 -4.93
C TYR A 147 -4.36 -12.74 -4.00
N SER A 148 -3.91 -13.91 -4.50
CA SER A 148 -3.64 -15.08 -3.66
C SER A 148 -2.27 -15.03 -2.98
N ASP A 149 -1.42 -14.06 -3.30
CA ASP A 149 -0.17 -13.82 -2.60
C ASP A 149 -0.44 -13.18 -1.22
N GLY A 150 0.27 -13.65 -0.19
CA GLY A 150 0.18 -13.13 1.18
C GLY A 150 0.52 -11.66 1.31
N ILE A 151 1.30 -11.11 0.37
CA ILE A 151 1.71 -9.70 0.35
C ILE A 151 0.52 -8.73 0.33
N PHE A 152 -0.61 -9.14 -0.26
CA PHE A 152 -1.84 -8.35 -0.30
C PHE A 152 -2.64 -8.32 1.01
N TYR A 153 -2.12 -8.90 2.10
CA TYR A 153 -2.75 -8.90 3.42
C TYR A 153 -1.86 -8.25 4.49
N ILE A 154 -0.64 -7.86 4.13
CA ILE A 154 0.35 -7.33 5.09
C ILE A 154 -0.16 -6.09 5.81
N SER A 155 -0.85 -5.19 5.10
CA SER A 155 -1.38 -3.94 5.64
C SER A 155 -2.25 -4.17 6.89
N ILE A 156 -3.02 -5.27 6.91
CA ILE A 156 -3.97 -5.60 7.97
C ILE A 156 -3.26 -5.87 9.31
N GLY A 157 -2.10 -6.53 9.27
CA GLY A 157 -1.33 -6.91 10.46
C GLY A 157 0.00 -6.18 10.63
N LEU A 158 0.27 -5.13 9.86
CA LEU A 158 1.60 -4.51 9.77
C LEU A 158 2.15 -4.04 11.13
N PHE A 159 1.28 -3.58 12.05
CA PHE A 159 1.64 -3.17 13.40
C PHE A 159 2.24 -4.29 14.26
N LYS A 160 2.07 -5.57 13.88
CA LYS A 160 2.67 -6.72 14.56
C LYS A 160 4.14 -6.94 14.18
N VAL A 161 4.58 -6.39 13.05
CA VAL A 161 5.92 -6.63 12.49
C VAL A 161 6.78 -5.38 12.33
N MET A 162 6.17 -4.19 12.41
CA MET A 162 6.87 -2.91 12.37
C MET A 162 6.67 -2.11 13.66
N THR A 163 7.75 -1.49 14.15
CA THR A 163 7.75 -0.67 15.37
C THR A 163 7.64 0.83 15.06
N LEU A 164 6.87 1.17 14.04
CA LEU A 164 6.61 2.54 13.63
C LEU A 164 5.24 3.00 14.16
N ASN A 165 5.10 4.31 14.42
CA ASN A 165 3.81 4.86 14.84
C ASN A 165 2.88 5.07 13.64
N LYS A 166 3.39 5.62 12.55
CA LYS A 166 2.62 5.96 11.35
C LYS A 166 3.38 5.56 10.09
N ILE A 167 2.67 5.08 9.08
CA ILE A 167 3.23 4.70 7.79
C ILE A 167 2.22 4.94 6.66
N ILE A 168 2.72 5.30 5.48
CA ILE A 168 1.94 5.33 4.25
C ILE A 168 2.29 4.07 3.45
N ILE A 169 1.30 3.31 3.00
CA ILE A 169 1.49 2.20 2.05
C ILE A 169 1.02 2.66 0.69
N ILE A 170 1.80 2.38 -0.34
CA ILE A 170 1.51 2.86 -1.69
C ILE A 170 1.78 1.76 -2.70
N ASP A 171 0.84 1.54 -3.61
CA ASP A 171 1.04 0.70 -4.78
C ASP A 171 2.12 1.30 -5.70
N ILE A 172 2.87 0.46 -6.40
CA ILE A 172 3.96 0.91 -7.27
C ILE A 172 3.47 1.53 -8.60
N ASP A 173 2.20 1.37 -8.95
CA ASP A 173 1.62 1.93 -10.17
C ASP A 173 0.95 3.30 -9.94
N VAL A 174 1.59 4.12 -9.14
CA VAL A 174 1.16 5.49 -8.90
C VAL A 174 2.16 6.51 -9.47
N LYS A 175 1.71 7.76 -9.58
CA LYS A 175 2.53 8.93 -9.90
C LYS A 175 2.13 10.10 -9.03
N PHE A 176 3.07 10.59 -8.23
CA PHE A 176 2.90 11.81 -7.45
C PHE A 176 2.90 13.04 -8.35
N LEU A 177 2.06 14.00 -8.02
CA LEU A 177 1.96 15.32 -8.62
C LEU A 177 2.10 16.44 -7.59
N SER A 178 2.32 16.07 -6.32
CA SER A 178 2.45 16.99 -5.18
C SER A 178 3.28 16.35 -4.09
N ASP A 179 3.69 17.19 -3.11
CA ASP A 179 4.47 16.74 -1.97
C ASP A 179 3.70 15.72 -1.11
N VAL A 180 4.36 14.60 -0.81
CA VAL A 180 3.82 13.55 0.06
C VAL A 180 3.56 14.04 1.49
N LYS A 181 4.19 15.14 1.92
CA LYS A 181 3.89 15.77 3.20
C LYS A 181 2.42 16.16 3.31
N LEU A 182 1.83 16.69 2.23
CA LEU A 182 0.41 17.04 2.21
C LEU A 182 -0.51 15.82 2.41
N LEU A 183 -0.07 14.64 1.98
CA LEU A 183 -0.77 13.38 2.26
C LEU A 183 -0.57 12.96 3.72
N TYR A 184 0.66 13.04 4.22
CA TYR A 184 0.99 12.67 5.60
C TYR A 184 0.22 13.53 6.62
N ASP A 185 0.00 14.81 6.33
CA ASP A 185 -0.71 15.74 7.20
C ASP A 185 -2.20 15.36 7.42
N TYR A 186 -2.74 14.39 6.65
CA TYR A 186 -4.06 13.83 6.92
C TYR A 186 -4.13 13.00 8.20
N PHE A 187 -3.01 12.47 8.70
CA PHE A 187 -3.01 11.80 10.00
C PHE A 187 -3.50 12.71 11.15
N ASP A 188 -3.25 14.01 11.04
CA ASP A 188 -3.69 15.00 12.04
C ASP A 188 -5.20 15.31 11.95
N LYS A 189 -5.85 14.86 10.88
CA LYS A 189 -7.29 14.99 10.66
C LYS A 189 -8.08 13.73 11.06
N PHE A 190 -7.38 12.67 11.49
CA PHE A 190 -8.05 11.45 11.91
C PHE A 190 -8.87 11.71 13.19
N PRO A 191 -10.15 11.35 13.22
CA PRO A 191 -10.90 11.23 14.48
C PRO A 191 -10.19 10.35 15.50
N ALA A 192 -10.59 10.43 16.75
CA ALA A 192 -9.91 9.70 17.82
C ALA A 192 -9.81 8.20 17.57
N GLU A 193 -10.88 7.59 17.08
CA GLU A 193 -10.97 6.14 16.83
C GLU A 193 -10.39 5.74 15.47
N ALA A 194 -10.28 6.68 14.51
CA ALA A 194 -9.78 6.36 13.17
C ALA A 194 -8.28 6.03 13.21
N MET A 195 -7.94 4.92 12.58
CA MET A 195 -6.57 4.42 12.46
C MET A 195 -6.16 4.07 11.03
N ILE A 196 -7.11 4.06 10.10
CA ILE A 196 -6.91 3.69 8.70
C ILE A 196 -7.43 4.81 7.81
N GLY A 197 -6.53 5.50 7.10
CA GLY A 197 -6.86 6.46 6.06
C GLY A 197 -6.86 5.79 4.69
N ILE A 198 -7.98 5.84 3.97
CA ILE A 198 -8.15 5.13 2.71
C ILE A 198 -9.15 5.86 1.81
N ALA A 199 -8.90 5.92 0.51
CA ALA A 199 -9.81 6.57 -0.43
C ALA A 199 -10.91 5.62 -0.90
N ARG A 200 -12.08 6.18 -1.24
CA ARG A 200 -13.18 5.39 -1.79
C ARG A 200 -12.80 4.78 -3.14
N GLU A 201 -13.34 3.59 -3.40
CA GLU A 201 -13.29 2.97 -4.74
C GLU A 201 -14.06 3.84 -5.73
N GLN A 202 -13.42 4.20 -6.85
CA GLN A 202 -13.97 5.06 -7.88
C GLN A 202 -14.59 4.27 -9.04
N GLN A 203 -14.92 3.01 -8.82
CA GLN A 203 -15.55 2.13 -9.78
C GLN A 203 -16.68 1.33 -9.10
N PRO A 204 -17.66 0.80 -9.85
CA PRO A 204 -18.79 0.04 -9.30
C PRO A 204 -18.43 -1.39 -8.88
N VAL A 205 -17.19 -1.65 -8.45
CA VAL A 205 -16.71 -2.98 -8.01
C VAL A 205 -17.63 -3.55 -6.94
N TYR A 206 -17.84 -2.79 -5.87
CA TYR A 206 -18.65 -3.27 -4.74
C TYR A 206 -20.16 -3.23 -5.01
N ARG A 207 -20.61 -2.45 -5.99
CA ARG A 207 -21.97 -2.60 -6.53
C ARG A 207 -22.15 -3.98 -7.15
N HIS A 208 -21.13 -4.48 -7.83
CA HIS A 208 -21.12 -5.81 -8.44
C HIS A 208 -21.00 -6.92 -7.39
N ILE A 209 -19.99 -6.86 -6.53
CA ILE A 209 -19.73 -7.88 -5.50
C ILE A 209 -20.93 -8.07 -4.57
N LEU A 210 -21.58 -6.99 -4.20
CA LEU A 210 -22.73 -6.96 -3.27
C LEU A 210 -24.08 -7.08 -3.96
N ASN A 211 -24.13 -7.48 -5.24
CA ASN A 211 -25.35 -7.55 -6.02
C ASN A 211 -26.42 -8.44 -5.37
N GLU A 212 -26.05 -9.58 -4.77
CA GLU A 212 -26.96 -10.48 -4.08
C GLU A 212 -27.56 -9.80 -2.83
N TYR A 213 -26.74 -9.22 -1.98
CA TYR A 213 -27.21 -8.45 -0.81
C TYR A 213 -28.16 -7.32 -1.23
N ARG A 214 -27.79 -6.56 -2.25
CA ARG A 214 -28.55 -5.40 -2.73
C ARG A 214 -29.92 -5.76 -3.28
N ARG A 215 -30.07 -6.92 -3.91
CA ARG A 215 -31.38 -7.42 -4.41
C ARG A 215 -32.36 -7.71 -3.28
N HIS A 216 -31.85 -8.11 -2.10
CA HIS A 216 -32.69 -8.43 -0.93
C HIS A 216 -32.88 -7.24 0.03
N HIS A 217 -32.14 -6.14 -0.18
CA HIS A 217 -32.17 -4.95 0.67
C HIS A 217 -32.42 -3.70 -0.18
N ASN A 218 -33.67 -3.52 -0.60
CA ASN A 218 -34.06 -2.35 -1.40
C ASN A 218 -33.77 -1.05 -0.67
N GLY A 219 -33.16 -0.08 -1.38
CA GLY A 219 -32.80 1.21 -0.80
C GLY A 219 -31.49 1.22 -0.01
N THR A 220 -30.76 0.09 0.08
CA THR A 220 -29.45 0.06 0.75
C THR A 220 -28.47 1.06 0.13
N LYS A 221 -27.68 1.72 0.99
CA LYS A 221 -26.56 2.59 0.55
C LYS A 221 -25.31 1.80 0.18
N VAL A 222 -25.19 0.55 0.64
CA VAL A 222 -24.03 -0.32 0.41
C VAL A 222 -23.87 -0.61 -1.08
N GLY A 223 -22.67 -0.37 -1.59
CA GLY A 223 -22.34 -0.51 -3.01
C GLY A 223 -22.91 0.60 -3.91
N ASN A 224 -23.55 1.65 -3.38
CA ASN A 224 -23.99 2.80 -4.15
C ASN A 224 -22.86 3.85 -4.31
N PRO A 225 -22.96 4.73 -5.34
CA PRO A 225 -21.97 5.80 -5.54
C PRO A 225 -22.08 6.89 -4.46
N PRO A 226 -20.99 7.65 -4.21
CA PRO A 226 -21.06 8.84 -3.39
C PRO A 226 -22.00 9.89 -4.03
N PRO A 227 -22.47 10.93 -3.26
CA PRO A 227 -22.07 11.21 -1.87
C PRO A 227 -22.78 10.32 -0.84
N ASP A 228 -23.99 9.85 -1.12
CA ASP A 228 -24.85 9.17 -0.14
C ASP A 228 -24.58 7.66 -0.04
N GLY A 229 -23.94 7.10 -1.04
CA GLY A 229 -23.63 5.68 -1.10
C GLY A 229 -22.30 5.31 -0.43
N ILE A 230 -22.17 4.02 -0.12
CA ILE A 230 -20.94 3.41 0.43
C ILE A 230 -20.32 2.57 -0.69
N SER A 231 -19.49 3.21 -1.51
CA SER A 231 -18.88 2.58 -2.70
C SER A 231 -17.80 1.55 -2.40
N GLY A 232 -17.42 1.39 -1.12
CA GLY A 232 -16.24 0.64 -0.71
C GLY A 232 -14.96 1.47 -0.85
N TYR A 233 -13.81 0.82 -0.64
CA TYR A 233 -12.50 1.45 -0.58
C TYR A 233 -11.54 0.87 -1.62
N ASN A 234 -10.44 1.61 -1.89
CA ASN A 234 -9.34 1.18 -2.73
C ASN A 234 -8.02 1.31 -1.95
N SER A 235 -7.30 0.20 -1.78
CA SER A 235 -6.11 0.11 -0.92
C SER A 235 -4.80 0.55 -1.59
N GLY A 236 -4.82 1.06 -2.81
CA GLY A 236 -3.60 1.52 -3.50
C GLY A 236 -2.87 2.69 -2.82
N VAL A 237 -3.55 3.39 -1.90
CA VAL A 237 -2.96 4.38 -0.98
C VAL A 237 -3.61 4.22 0.38
N LEU A 238 -2.79 3.85 1.39
CA LEU A 238 -3.21 3.67 2.77
C LEU A 238 -2.37 4.53 3.71
N LEU A 239 -3.02 5.16 4.67
CA LEU A 239 -2.40 5.79 5.83
C LEU A 239 -2.72 4.93 7.06
N LEU A 240 -1.72 4.32 7.67
CA LEU A 240 -1.92 3.47 8.84
C LEU A 240 -1.30 4.10 10.09
N ASP A 241 -2.11 4.37 11.10
CA ASP A 241 -1.68 4.71 12.45
C ASP A 241 -1.44 3.40 13.22
N LEU A 242 -0.22 2.87 13.09
CA LEU A 242 0.16 1.57 13.65
C LEU A 242 0.12 1.56 15.17
N GLU A 243 0.34 2.71 15.81
CA GLU A 243 0.25 2.86 17.26
C GLU A 243 -1.21 2.68 17.72
N LYS A 244 -2.16 3.36 17.06
CA LYS A 244 -3.59 3.17 17.33
C LYS A 244 -4.05 1.73 17.01
N MET A 245 -3.62 1.16 15.89
CA MET A 245 -3.95 -0.23 15.53
C MET A 245 -3.46 -1.21 16.60
N LYS A 246 -2.23 -1.05 17.09
CA LYS A 246 -1.63 -1.88 18.13
C LYS A 246 -2.37 -1.79 19.46
N ASN A 247 -2.84 -0.59 19.82
CA ASN A 247 -3.50 -0.33 21.11
C ASN A 247 -5.01 -0.56 21.07
N SER A 248 -5.60 -0.83 19.91
CA SER A 248 -7.03 -1.08 19.75
C SER A 248 -7.37 -2.54 20.06
N SER A 249 -8.06 -2.78 21.19
CA SER A 249 -8.61 -4.10 21.51
C SER A 249 -9.63 -4.57 20.47
N LEU A 250 -10.49 -3.64 20.00
CA LEU A 250 -11.47 -3.95 18.97
C LEU A 250 -10.81 -4.36 17.64
N TYR A 251 -9.81 -3.62 17.15
CA TYR A 251 -9.14 -3.99 15.92
C TYR A 251 -8.41 -5.33 16.05
N SER A 252 -7.77 -5.55 17.20
CA SER A 252 -7.14 -6.84 17.53
C SER A 252 -8.15 -7.99 17.54
N GLU A 253 -9.35 -7.77 18.09
CA GLU A 253 -10.44 -8.75 18.07
C GLU A 253 -10.92 -9.04 16.63
N ILE A 254 -11.17 -7.99 15.81
CA ILE A 254 -11.62 -8.14 14.42
C ILE A 254 -10.66 -9.01 13.61
N ILE A 255 -9.35 -8.82 13.76
CA ILE A 255 -8.35 -9.56 12.97
C ILE A 255 -7.97 -10.93 13.53
N SER A 256 -8.25 -11.20 14.80
CA SER A 256 -7.95 -12.49 15.45
C SER A 256 -9.17 -13.42 15.54
N ASN A 257 -10.38 -12.88 15.52
CA ASN A 257 -11.61 -13.64 15.60
C ASN A 257 -12.27 -13.80 14.22
N SER A 258 -11.97 -14.89 13.55
CA SER A 258 -12.52 -15.21 12.23
C SER A 258 -14.06 -15.23 12.19
N SER A 259 -14.74 -15.47 13.32
CA SER A 259 -16.19 -15.46 13.39
C SER A 259 -16.80 -14.10 13.07
N ILE A 260 -16.11 -12.99 13.39
CA ILE A 260 -16.54 -11.63 13.03
C ILE A 260 -16.54 -11.48 11.52
N THR A 261 -15.42 -11.79 10.87
CA THR A 261 -15.29 -11.72 9.41
C THR A 261 -16.30 -12.62 8.71
N LEU A 262 -16.49 -13.85 9.19
CA LEU A 262 -17.47 -14.79 8.64
C LEU A 262 -18.92 -14.28 8.78
N ALA A 263 -19.27 -13.71 9.93
CA ALA A 263 -20.60 -13.13 10.13
C ALA A 263 -20.88 -11.97 9.17
N LEU A 264 -19.86 -11.13 8.90
CA LEU A 264 -19.99 -10.03 7.92
C LEU A 264 -20.11 -10.56 6.49
N ILE A 265 -19.31 -11.55 6.12
CA ILE A 265 -19.39 -12.21 4.81
C ILE A 265 -20.79 -12.78 4.58
N GLU A 266 -21.33 -13.49 5.57
CA GLU A 266 -22.68 -14.07 5.48
C GLU A 266 -23.76 -12.98 5.42
N LYS A 267 -23.69 -11.95 6.28
CA LYS A 267 -24.61 -10.83 6.32
C LYS A 267 -24.71 -10.12 4.97
N TYR A 268 -23.56 -9.81 4.38
CA TYR A 268 -23.48 -9.05 3.13
C TYR A 268 -23.45 -9.91 1.88
N LYS A 269 -23.47 -11.26 2.02
CA LYS A 269 -23.28 -12.20 0.89
C LYS A 269 -22.03 -11.85 0.07
N PHE A 270 -20.96 -11.47 0.79
CA PHE A 270 -19.77 -10.89 0.22
C PHE A 270 -18.90 -11.98 -0.45
N LYS A 271 -18.51 -11.74 -1.70
CA LYS A 271 -17.63 -12.65 -2.48
C LYS A 271 -16.42 -11.88 -2.98
N GLY A 272 -15.48 -11.62 -2.07
CA GLY A 272 -14.28 -10.83 -2.32
C GLY A 272 -13.20 -11.58 -3.12
N HIS A 273 -12.33 -10.81 -3.76
CA HIS A 273 -11.17 -11.32 -4.51
C HIS A 273 -10.03 -10.31 -4.65
N LEU A 274 -10.05 -9.23 -3.84
CA LEU A 274 -9.11 -8.09 -3.92
C LEU A 274 -8.25 -7.93 -2.65
N GLY A 275 -8.08 -9.00 -1.86
CA GLY A 275 -7.20 -9.01 -0.70
C GLY A 275 -7.63 -8.05 0.41
N ASP A 276 -6.70 -7.24 0.90
CA ASP A 276 -6.92 -6.28 1.98
C ASP A 276 -7.96 -5.20 1.64
N GLN A 277 -8.07 -4.82 0.38
CA GLN A 277 -9.08 -3.88 -0.08
C GLN A 277 -10.51 -4.36 0.24
N ASP A 278 -10.76 -5.65 0.02
CA ASP A 278 -12.04 -6.28 0.32
C ASP A 278 -12.27 -6.39 1.82
N PHE A 279 -11.24 -6.77 2.58
CA PHE A 279 -11.30 -6.82 4.04
C PHE A 279 -11.66 -5.45 4.62
N TYR A 280 -10.93 -4.39 4.25
CA TYR A 280 -11.20 -3.03 4.72
C TYR A 280 -12.59 -2.55 4.32
N THR A 281 -13.02 -2.83 3.09
CA THR A 281 -14.37 -2.50 2.64
C THR A 281 -15.42 -3.20 3.48
N LEU A 282 -15.28 -4.51 3.71
CA LEU A 282 -16.27 -5.30 4.44
C LEU A 282 -16.41 -4.85 5.90
N ILE A 283 -15.29 -4.69 6.61
CA ILE A 283 -15.34 -4.26 8.02
C ILE A 283 -15.86 -2.82 8.15
N SER A 284 -15.63 -1.96 7.15
CA SER A 284 -16.10 -0.57 7.19
C SER A 284 -17.62 -0.42 7.17
N PHE A 285 -18.36 -1.45 6.77
CA PHE A 285 -19.82 -1.40 6.78
C PHE A 285 -20.41 -1.37 8.21
N GLU A 286 -19.68 -1.92 9.19
CA GLU A 286 -20.09 -1.94 10.59
C GLU A 286 -19.19 -1.07 11.48
N TYR A 287 -17.91 -0.92 11.14
CA TYR A 287 -16.90 -0.23 11.93
C TYR A 287 -16.32 0.98 11.19
N ASN A 288 -17.19 1.79 10.58
CA ASN A 288 -16.78 2.93 9.73
C ASN A 288 -15.95 3.99 10.49
N TYR A 289 -16.10 4.10 11.80
CA TYR A 289 -15.35 5.02 12.65
C TYR A 289 -13.86 4.68 12.79
N LEU A 290 -13.44 3.44 12.43
CA LEU A 290 -12.03 3.07 12.34
C LEU A 290 -11.33 3.67 11.12
N PHE A 291 -12.10 4.24 10.19
CA PHE A 291 -11.62 4.73 8.91
C PHE A 291 -11.72 6.25 8.78
N TYR A 292 -10.69 6.85 8.21
CA TYR A 292 -10.73 8.19 7.66
C TYR A 292 -10.80 8.11 6.13
N THR A 293 -11.84 8.64 5.54
CA THR A 293 -11.97 8.66 4.08
C THR A 293 -11.07 9.75 3.49
N LEU A 294 -10.00 9.34 2.84
CA LEU A 294 -9.11 10.24 2.11
C LEU A 294 -9.84 10.84 0.89
N PRO A 295 -9.58 12.12 0.56
CA PRO A 295 -10.04 12.68 -0.70
C PRO A 295 -9.53 11.88 -1.91
N CYS A 296 -10.37 11.69 -2.91
CA CYS A 296 -10.04 10.94 -4.13
C CYS A 296 -8.81 11.48 -4.89
N ILE A 297 -8.50 12.76 -4.71
CA ILE A 297 -7.33 13.42 -5.32
C ILE A 297 -5.99 12.80 -4.91
N TRP A 298 -5.96 12.06 -3.77
CA TRP A 298 -4.80 11.32 -3.29
C TRP A 298 -4.77 9.84 -3.70
N ASN A 299 -5.78 9.40 -4.43
CA ASN A 299 -5.83 8.08 -5.04
C ASN A 299 -6.73 8.18 -6.30
N ARG A 300 -6.32 9.01 -7.29
CA ARG A 300 -7.09 9.17 -8.51
C ARG A 300 -6.92 7.95 -9.39
N GLN A 301 -7.89 7.02 -9.29
CA GLN A 301 -7.92 5.76 -10.04
C GLN A 301 -8.21 6.03 -11.52
N LEU A 302 -7.46 5.38 -12.41
CA LEU A 302 -7.53 5.61 -13.85
C LEU A 302 -8.24 4.48 -14.60
N CYS A 303 -8.52 3.35 -13.93
CA CYS A 303 -9.21 2.22 -14.53
C CYS A 303 -10.62 2.59 -14.97
N LYS A 304 -10.98 2.19 -16.19
CA LYS A 304 -12.32 2.37 -16.77
C LYS A 304 -12.95 1.05 -17.21
N TRP A 305 -12.41 -0.08 -16.78
CA TRP A 305 -12.86 -1.39 -17.23
C TRP A 305 -14.37 -1.59 -17.02
N TRP A 306 -14.88 -1.23 -15.84
CA TRP A 306 -16.30 -1.39 -15.49
C TRP A 306 -17.25 -0.52 -16.32
N LYS A 307 -16.78 0.61 -16.88
CA LYS A 307 -17.57 1.45 -17.77
C LYS A 307 -18.04 0.68 -19.01
N TYR A 308 -17.17 -0.21 -19.50
CA TYR A 308 -17.42 -0.99 -20.72
C TYR A 308 -17.94 -2.41 -20.44
N HIS A 309 -18.13 -2.78 -19.16
CA HIS A 309 -18.53 -4.11 -18.71
C HIS A 309 -19.82 -4.05 -17.88
N GLY A 310 -20.86 -3.41 -18.44
CA GLY A 310 -22.23 -3.46 -17.92
C GLY A 310 -22.59 -2.37 -16.91
N TYR A 311 -21.70 -1.39 -16.64
CA TYR A 311 -21.94 -0.32 -15.66
C TYR A 311 -21.87 1.10 -16.24
N GLN A 312 -21.97 1.27 -17.55
CA GLN A 312 -21.87 2.56 -18.22
C GLN A 312 -22.81 3.62 -17.66
N ASN A 313 -24.04 3.22 -17.32
CA ASN A 313 -25.10 4.11 -16.82
C ASN A 313 -24.85 4.68 -15.42
N VAL A 314 -23.99 4.07 -14.62
CA VAL A 314 -23.69 4.50 -13.24
C VAL A 314 -22.20 4.82 -13.02
N PHE A 315 -21.34 4.46 -13.97
CA PHE A 315 -19.90 4.55 -13.82
C PHE A 315 -19.43 5.95 -13.43
N ASP A 316 -19.87 6.97 -14.13
CA ASP A 316 -19.41 8.35 -13.95
C ASP A 316 -19.78 8.91 -12.56
N LEU A 317 -20.80 8.36 -11.89
CA LEU A 317 -21.15 8.70 -10.51
C LEU A 317 -20.08 8.24 -9.49
N TYR A 318 -19.42 7.11 -9.77
CA TYR A 318 -18.30 6.62 -8.95
C TYR A 318 -17.00 7.31 -9.33
N TYR A 319 -16.80 7.52 -10.63
CA TYR A 319 -15.53 7.95 -11.21
C TYR A 319 -15.24 9.44 -11.00
N SER A 320 -16.24 10.23 -10.60
CA SER A 320 -16.09 11.66 -10.33
C SER A 320 -15.10 11.90 -9.17
N CYS A 321 -14.13 12.77 -9.42
CA CYS A 321 -13.14 13.18 -8.42
C CYS A 321 -12.84 14.67 -8.62
N PRO A 322 -13.58 15.56 -7.99
CA PRO A 322 -13.37 16.99 -8.10
C PRO A 322 -12.08 17.45 -7.39
N GLY A 323 -11.48 18.51 -7.91
CA GLY A 323 -10.29 19.12 -7.34
C GLY A 323 -9.01 18.82 -8.12
N LYS A 324 -7.92 19.45 -7.68
CA LYS A 324 -6.59 19.22 -8.24
C LYS A 324 -6.06 17.87 -7.79
N VAL A 325 -5.77 16.99 -8.74
CA VAL A 325 -5.20 15.67 -8.45
C VAL A 325 -3.78 15.82 -7.91
N HIS A 326 -3.48 15.11 -6.84
CA HIS A 326 -2.17 15.06 -6.19
C HIS A 326 -1.44 13.73 -6.42
N LEU A 327 -2.19 12.67 -6.73
CA LEU A 327 -1.63 11.36 -7.03
C LEU A 327 -2.52 10.62 -8.04
N PHE A 328 -1.95 10.21 -9.16
CA PHE A 328 -2.58 9.26 -10.08
C PHE A 328 -2.28 7.82 -9.68
N HIS A 329 -3.28 6.95 -9.81
CA HIS A 329 -3.16 5.51 -9.62
C HIS A 329 -3.54 4.79 -10.92
N GLY A 330 -2.56 4.15 -11.55
CA GLY A 330 -2.69 3.40 -12.80
C GLY A 330 -3.27 2.00 -12.62
N ASN A 331 -4.24 1.84 -11.72
CA ASN A 331 -4.89 0.58 -11.42
C ASN A 331 -5.43 -0.09 -12.70
N CYS A 332 -5.61 -1.42 -12.71
CA CYS A 332 -5.93 -2.22 -13.90
C CYS A 332 -4.94 -2.04 -15.08
N ASN A 333 -3.68 -1.74 -14.80
CA ASN A 333 -2.66 -1.41 -15.81
C ASN A 333 -3.02 -0.21 -16.71
N SER A 334 -3.81 0.73 -16.21
CA SER A 334 -4.17 1.95 -16.94
C SER A 334 -2.94 2.83 -17.16
N ALA A 335 -2.88 3.46 -18.34
CA ALA A 335 -1.83 4.42 -18.63
C ALA A 335 -1.96 5.66 -17.73
N ILE A 336 -0.85 6.05 -17.10
CA ILE A 336 -0.80 7.27 -16.29
C ILE A 336 -0.40 8.43 -17.18
N PRO A 337 -1.09 9.59 -17.13
CA PRO A 337 -0.71 10.78 -17.91
C PRO A 337 0.72 11.23 -17.62
N GLU A 338 1.44 11.69 -18.65
CA GLU A 338 2.82 12.15 -18.49
C GLU A 338 2.90 13.56 -17.87
N SER A 339 1.88 14.38 -18.03
CA SER A 339 1.80 15.77 -17.53
C SER A 339 0.58 15.98 -16.65
#